data_7df4616ba9c9796cf692b24f37881a88
#
_entry.id   7df4616ba9c9796cf692b24f37881a88
#
_cell.length_a   1.000
_cell.length_b   1.000
_cell.length_c   1.000
_cell.angle_alpha   90.00
_cell.angle_beta   90.00
_cell.angle_gamma   90.00
#
_symmetry.space_group_name_H-M   'P 1'
#
loop_
_entity.id
_entity.type
_entity.pdbx_description
1 polymer ?
#
loop_
_entity_poly.entity_id
_entity_poly.type
_entity_poly.pdbx_seq_one_letter_code
_entity_poly.pdbx_strand_id
1 'polypeptide(L)'
;QQLGDGIVRTIALGSSDGLRRGMTVTNSGDAIQVPVGQATLGRIMDVLGSPIDERGDIDQARTASIHRKPPAYEELSPSQELLETGIKVIDLICPFAKGGKVGLFGGAGVGKTVNMMELINNIAKAHSGLSVFAGVGERTREGNDFYHEMADSGVVNLEKLSDSKVAMVYGQMN
;
A
#
# COMPACT_ATOMS: atom_id res chain seq x y z
N GLN A 1 -0.96 21.73 -9.86
CA GLN A 1 -2.01 22.33 -10.71
C GLN A 1 -1.43 23.46 -11.51
N GLN A 2 -1.51 23.41 -12.83
CA GLN A 2 -1.09 24.48 -13.73
C GLN A 2 -2.14 25.59 -13.71
N LEU A 3 -1.71 26.84 -13.47
CA LEU A 3 -2.61 27.99 -13.34
C LEU A 3 -2.60 28.90 -14.57
N GLY A 4 -1.74 28.66 -15.56
CA GLY A 4 -1.48 29.52 -16.70
C GLY A 4 -0.29 30.45 -16.44
N ASP A 5 0.14 31.20 -17.47
CA ASP A 5 1.24 32.20 -17.42
C ASP A 5 2.55 31.67 -16.79
N GLY A 6 2.85 30.40 -16.96
CA GLY A 6 4.04 29.77 -16.36
C GLY A 6 3.97 29.57 -14.85
N ILE A 7 2.79 29.72 -14.25
CA ILE A 7 2.57 29.56 -12.81
C ILE A 7 2.02 28.18 -12.51
N VAL A 8 2.63 27.49 -11.55
CA VAL A 8 2.21 26.17 -11.08
C VAL A 8 1.97 26.21 -9.57
N ARG A 9 0.84 25.68 -9.12
CA ARG A 9 0.56 25.44 -7.71
C ARG A 9 1.06 24.06 -7.34
N THR A 10 1.94 23.97 -6.37
CA THR A 10 2.49 22.74 -5.83
C THR A 10 2.06 22.52 -4.37
N ILE A 11 2.18 21.30 -3.89
CA ILE A 11 1.92 20.92 -2.51
C ILE A 11 3.22 20.33 -1.96
N ALA A 12 3.66 20.83 -0.80
CA ALA A 12 4.79 20.22 -0.10
C ALA A 12 4.34 18.88 0.52
N LEU A 13 5.07 17.80 0.23
CA LEU A 13 4.83 16.49 0.82
C LEU A 13 5.60 16.29 2.15
N GLY A 14 6.56 17.15 2.42
CA GLY A 14 7.29 17.21 3.69
C GLY A 14 6.96 18.50 4.46
N SER A 15 7.80 18.82 5.46
CA SER A 15 7.68 20.07 6.21
C SER A 15 7.86 21.28 5.27
N SER A 16 7.00 22.26 5.44
CA SER A 16 7.10 23.56 4.76
C SER A 16 7.94 24.58 5.56
N ASP A 17 8.48 24.17 6.70
CA ASP A 17 9.28 25.04 7.55
C ASP A 17 10.53 25.54 6.81
N GLY A 18 10.77 26.83 6.86
CA GLY A 18 11.90 27.46 6.19
C GLY A 18 11.69 27.79 4.71
N LEU A 19 10.57 27.44 4.11
CA LEU A 19 10.25 27.89 2.75
C LEU A 19 10.05 29.41 2.70
N ARG A 20 10.76 30.08 1.79
CA ARG A 20 10.72 31.53 1.62
C ARG A 20 10.47 31.89 0.16
N ARG A 21 9.86 33.04 -0.03
CA ARG A 21 9.71 33.61 -1.37
C ARG A 21 11.08 33.84 -2.01
N GLY A 22 11.22 33.48 -3.28
CA GLY A 22 12.46 33.62 -4.05
C GLY A 22 13.43 32.45 -3.95
N MET A 23 13.08 31.38 -3.24
CA MET A 23 13.87 30.15 -3.29
C MET A 23 13.78 29.48 -4.65
N THR A 24 14.88 28.89 -5.07
CA THR A 24 14.92 28.11 -6.31
C THR A 24 14.15 26.79 -6.14
N VAL A 25 13.31 26.49 -7.12
CA VAL A 25 12.59 25.21 -7.23
C VAL A 25 13.07 24.51 -8.49
N THR A 26 13.51 23.26 -8.33
CA THR A 26 13.98 22.44 -9.44
C THR A 26 12.91 21.43 -9.82
N ASN A 27 12.59 21.36 -11.10
CA ASN A 27 11.72 20.31 -11.63
C ASN A 27 12.59 19.09 -11.97
N SER A 28 12.27 17.93 -11.39
CA SER A 28 12.97 16.66 -11.66
C SER A 28 12.67 16.11 -13.07
N GLY A 29 11.61 16.60 -13.71
CA GLY A 29 11.19 16.15 -15.04
C GLY A 29 10.33 14.88 -15.03
N ASP A 30 10.34 14.13 -13.93
CA ASP A 30 9.63 12.88 -13.78
C ASP A 30 8.54 12.95 -12.69
N ALA A 31 7.55 12.06 -12.81
CA ALA A 31 6.60 11.81 -11.74
C ALA A 31 7.30 11.13 -10.54
N ILE A 32 6.65 11.15 -9.38
CA ILE A 32 7.14 10.47 -8.18
C ILE A 32 7.38 9.00 -8.52
N GLN A 33 8.60 8.53 -8.26
CA GLN A 33 9.03 7.15 -8.43
C GLN A 33 9.06 6.46 -7.07
N VAL A 34 8.54 5.23 -7.02
CA VAL A 34 8.54 4.41 -5.80
C VAL A 34 9.20 3.07 -6.06
N PRO A 35 9.90 2.49 -5.08
CA PRO A 35 10.48 1.16 -5.23
C PRO A 35 9.38 0.12 -5.41
N VAL A 36 9.63 -0.87 -6.27
CA VAL A 36 8.70 -1.95 -6.57
C VAL A 36 9.40 -3.30 -6.63
N GLY A 37 8.64 -4.36 -6.46
CA GLY A 37 9.12 -5.74 -6.58
C GLY A 37 9.44 -6.38 -5.22
N GLN A 38 10.24 -7.43 -5.24
CA GLN A 38 10.50 -8.25 -4.06
C GLN A 38 11.21 -7.50 -2.92
N ALA A 39 11.96 -6.45 -3.24
CA ALA A 39 12.66 -5.63 -2.23
C ALA A 39 11.71 -4.89 -1.27
N THR A 40 10.43 -4.75 -1.64
CA THR A 40 9.43 -4.07 -0.81
C THR A 40 8.66 -5.01 0.12
N LEU A 41 8.83 -6.33 -0.04
CA LEU A 41 8.11 -7.31 0.77
C LEU A 41 8.61 -7.30 2.22
N GLY A 42 7.68 -7.34 3.15
CA GLY A 42 7.93 -7.26 4.59
C GLY A 42 8.37 -5.87 5.07
N ARG A 43 8.38 -4.86 4.22
CA ARG A 43 8.83 -3.50 4.53
C ARG A 43 7.64 -2.56 4.71
N ILE A 44 7.85 -1.55 5.55
CA ILE A 44 6.93 -0.42 5.70
C ILE A 44 7.58 0.81 5.05
N MET A 45 6.84 1.42 4.15
CA MET A 45 7.27 2.60 3.39
C MET A 45 6.32 3.77 3.61
N ASP A 46 6.84 4.97 3.46
CA ASP A 46 6.01 6.16 3.30
C ASP A 46 5.44 6.27 1.86
N VAL A 47 4.67 7.31 1.60
CA VAL A 47 4.06 7.57 0.28
C VAL A 47 5.08 7.91 -0.82
N LEU A 48 6.32 8.21 -0.47
CA LEU A 48 7.43 8.48 -1.38
C LEU A 48 8.31 7.23 -1.61
N GLY A 49 7.98 6.12 -0.95
CA GLY A 49 8.75 4.88 -1.02
C GLY A 49 9.97 4.85 -0.10
N SER A 50 10.09 5.80 0.83
CA SER A 50 11.16 5.78 1.83
C SER A 50 10.81 4.81 2.96
N PRO A 51 11.75 3.98 3.43
CA PRO A 51 11.48 3.05 4.53
C PRO A 51 11.28 3.80 5.85
N ILE A 52 10.28 3.37 6.63
CA ILE A 52 9.98 3.90 7.95
C ILE A 52 10.02 2.82 9.05
N ASP A 53 10.51 1.64 8.71
CA ASP A 53 10.59 0.47 9.59
C ASP A 53 11.94 0.30 10.31
N GLU A 54 12.84 1.28 10.22
CA GLU A 54 14.19 1.29 10.82
C GLU A 54 15.08 0.10 10.41
N ARG A 55 14.77 -0.55 9.28
CA ARG A 55 15.50 -1.73 8.77
C ARG A 55 16.48 -1.40 7.63
N GLY A 56 16.91 -0.15 7.54
CA GLY A 56 17.80 0.33 6.48
C GLY A 56 17.08 0.58 5.15
N ASP A 57 17.84 1.00 4.16
CA ASP A 57 17.31 1.38 2.85
C ASP A 57 16.67 0.22 2.09
N ILE A 58 15.67 0.52 1.28
CA ILE A 58 15.07 -0.42 0.33
C ILE A 58 15.86 -0.33 -0.97
N ASP A 59 16.19 -1.47 -1.56
CA ASP A 59 16.84 -1.51 -2.87
C ASP A 59 15.95 -0.83 -3.92
N GLN A 60 16.45 0.25 -4.51
CA GLN A 60 15.79 1.05 -5.54
C GLN A 60 16.22 0.68 -6.95
N ALA A 61 16.83 -0.48 -7.15
CA ALA A 61 17.25 -0.94 -8.48
C ALA A 61 16.06 -1.04 -9.46
N ARG A 62 14.85 -1.20 -8.92
CA ARG A 62 13.61 -1.20 -9.70
C ARG A 62 12.60 -0.24 -9.09
N THR A 63 12.30 0.82 -9.82
CA THR A 63 11.29 1.82 -9.45
C THR A 63 10.18 1.88 -10.49
N ALA A 64 9.04 2.41 -10.11
CA ALA A 64 7.93 2.69 -11.02
C ALA A 64 7.24 4.00 -10.65
N SER A 65 6.72 4.69 -11.65
CA SER A 65 5.92 5.88 -11.45
C SER A 65 4.61 5.54 -10.74
N ILE A 66 4.18 6.39 -9.81
CA ILE A 66 2.88 6.30 -9.17
C ILE A 66 1.72 6.52 -10.17
N HIS A 67 1.99 7.16 -11.30
CA HIS A 67 1.02 7.39 -12.38
C HIS A 67 1.14 6.32 -13.46
N ARG A 68 0.67 5.13 -13.16
CA ARG A 68 0.63 4.02 -14.10
C ARG A 68 -0.71 3.99 -14.84
N LYS A 69 -0.66 3.73 -16.15
CA LYS A 69 -1.87 3.47 -16.93
C LYS A 69 -2.51 2.14 -16.49
N PRO A 70 -3.84 2.02 -16.49
CA PRO A 70 -4.51 0.74 -16.26
C PRO A 70 -4.15 -0.25 -17.37
N PRO A 71 -4.32 -1.57 -17.13
CA PRO A 71 -4.17 -2.59 -18.16
C PRO A 71 -5.07 -2.29 -19.38
N ALA A 72 -4.61 -2.64 -20.58
CA ALA A 72 -5.41 -2.54 -21.78
C ALA A 72 -6.58 -3.53 -21.72
N TYR A 73 -7.66 -3.24 -22.44
CA TYR A 73 -8.86 -4.08 -22.47
C TYR A 73 -8.55 -5.52 -22.87
N GLU A 74 -7.59 -5.69 -23.78
CA GLU A 74 -7.14 -7.00 -24.31
C GLU A 74 -6.39 -7.84 -23.24
N GLU A 75 -5.86 -7.19 -22.23
CA GLU A 75 -5.16 -7.86 -21.11
C GLU A 75 -6.10 -8.29 -19.99
N LEU A 76 -7.38 -7.90 -20.06
CA LEU A 76 -8.36 -8.24 -19.03
C LEU A 76 -8.88 -9.66 -19.25
N SER A 77 -8.87 -10.46 -18.18
CA SER A 77 -9.50 -11.78 -18.22
C SER A 77 -11.04 -11.65 -18.19
N PRO A 78 -11.78 -12.25 -19.13
CA PRO A 78 -13.23 -12.23 -19.10
C PRO A 78 -13.82 -13.22 -18.07
N SER A 79 -13.02 -14.06 -17.44
CA SER A 79 -13.49 -15.05 -16.48
C SER A 79 -13.88 -14.41 -15.15
N GLN A 80 -15.09 -14.69 -14.69
CA GLN A 80 -15.54 -14.34 -13.34
C GLN A 80 -15.26 -15.50 -12.41
N GLU A 81 -14.09 -15.49 -11.81
CA GLU A 81 -13.73 -16.45 -10.77
C GLU A 81 -13.99 -15.85 -9.39
N LEU A 82 -14.45 -16.69 -8.46
CA LEU A 82 -14.62 -16.30 -7.08
C LEU A 82 -13.28 -16.39 -6.34
N LEU A 83 -13.06 -15.43 -5.44
CA LEU A 83 -11.94 -15.45 -4.50
C LEU A 83 -12.43 -16.05 -3.18
N GLU A 84 -11.99 -17.26 -2.87
CA GLU A 84 -12.25 -17.88 -1.58
C GLU A 84 -11.42 -17.15 -0.51
N THR A 85 -12.13 -16.46 0.40
CA THR A 85 -11.50 -15.64 1.42
C THR A 85 -11.19 -16.41 2.71
N GLY A 86 -11.84 -17.57 2.90
CA GLY A 86 -11.79 -18.35 4.14
C GLY A 86 -12.65 -17.79 5.26
N ILE A 87 -13.33 -16.66 5.04
CA ILE A 87 -14.28 -16.07 5.98
C ILE A 87 -15.68 -16.52 5.59
N LYS A 88 -16.28 -17.42 6.36
CA LYS A 88 -17.55 -18.08 6.04
C LYS A 88 -18.67 -17.14 5.64
N VAL A 89 -18.81 -16.02 6.35
CA VAL A 89 -19.87 -15.03 6.07
C VAL A 89 -19.65 -14.37 4.71
N ILE A 90 -18.42 -14.04 4.37
CA ILE A 90 -18.10 -13.43 3.08
C ILE A 90 -18.33 -14.44 1.96
N ASP A 91 -17.74 -15.63 2.07
CA ASP A 91 -17.78 -16.63 1.00
C ASP A 91 -19.19 -17.16 0.73
N LEU A 92 -20.06 -17.19 1.76
CA LEU A 92 -21.41 -17.71 1.64
C LEU A 92 -22.44 -16.64 1.22
N ILE A 93 -22.35 -15.42 1.79
CA ILE A 93 -23.39 -14.41 1.65
C ILE A 93 -23.05 -13.34 0.60
N CYS A 94 -21.80 -12.91 0.55
CA CYS A 94 -21.33 -11.89 -0.40
C CYS A 94 -19.93 -12.21 -0.96
N PRO A 95 -19.81 -13.28 -1.75
CA PRO A 95 -18.50 -13.74 -2.22
C PRO A 95 -17.79 -12.69 -3.06
N PHE A 96 -16.48 -12.64 -2.94
CA PHE A 96 -15.64 -11.71 -3.69
C PHE A 96 -15.28 -12.29 -5.06
N ALA A 97 -15.35 -11.47 -6.08
CA ALA A 97 -14.82 -11.82 -7.39
C ALA A 97 -13.33 -11.49 -7.46
N LYS A 98 -12.53 -12.35 -8.07
CA LYS A 98 -11.14 -12.04 -8.40
C LYS A 98 -11.08 -10.81 -9.30
N GLY A 99 -10.18 -9.87 -8.98
CA GLY A 99 -10.08 -8.58 -9.68
C GLY A 99 -11.19 -7.59 -9.35
N GLY A 100 -12.11 -7.93 -8.45
CA GLY A 100 -13.18 -7.05 -8.00
C GLY A 100 -12.69 -5.94 -7.04
N LYS A 101 -13.54 -4.94 -6.85
CA LYS A 101 -13.37 -3.89 -5.84
C LYS A 101 -14.44 -4.06 -4.78
N VAL A 102 -14.03 -4.23 -3.54
CA VAL A 102 -14.93 -4.46 -2.41
C VAL A 102 -14.74 -3.39 -1.35
N GLY A 103 -15.84 -2.82 -0.86
CA GLY A 103 -15.84 -1.85 0.22
C GLY A 103 -16.31 -2.48 1.52
N LEU A 104 -15.53 -2.32 2.60
CA LEU A 104 -15.91 -2.68 3.96
C LEU A 104 -16.27 -1.42 4.72
N PHE A 105 -17.55 -1.23 5.02
CA PHE A 105 -18.07 -0.05 5.70
C PHE A 105 -18.49 -0.40 7.13
N GLY A 106 -18.23 0.51 8.05
CA GLY A 106 -18.64 0.35 9.45
C GLY A 106 -18.09 1.47 10.31
N GLY A 107 -18.68 1.67 11.48
CA GLY A 107 -18.21 2.61 12.49
C GLY A 107 -16.85 2.22 13.09
N ALA A 108 -16.38 3.01 14.04
CA ALA A 108 -15.18 2.68 14.80
C ALA A 108 -15.37 1.40 15.63
N GLY A 109 -14.34 0.59 15.75
CA GLY A 109 -14.32 -0.58 16.63
C GLY A 109 -15.15 -1.79 16.18
N VAL A 110 -15.64 -1.82 14.93
CA VAL A 110 -16.45 -2.93 14.41
C VAL A 110 -15.64 -4.04 13.73
N GLY A 111 -14.32 -4.01 13.82
CA GLY A 111 -13.44 -5.08 13.33
C GLY A 111 -13.08 -5.01 11.85
N LYS A 112 -13.19 -3.84 11.19
CA LYS A 112 -12.76 -3.69 9.78
C LYS A 112 -11.32 -4.10 9.54
N THR A 113 -10.41 -3.61 10.38
CA THR A 113 -8.98 -3.91 10.30
C THR A 113 -8.70 -5.39 10.52
N VAL A 114 -9.40 -6.01 11.49
CA VAL A 114 -9.28 -7.46 11.76
C VAL A 114 -9.69 -8.29 10.54
N ASN A 115 -10.79 -7.92 9.88
CA ASN A 115 -11.20 -8.59 8.63
C ASN A 115 -10.15 -8.43 7.52
N MET A 116 -9.53 -7.26 7.39
CA MET A 116 -8.48 -7.05 6.40
C MET A 116 -7.22 -7.87 6.71
N MET A 117 -6.81 -7.95 7.97
CA MET A 117 -5.69 -8.80 8.40
C MET A 117 -5.94 -10.27 8.08
N GLU A 118 -7.14 -10.76 8.38
CA GLU A 118 -7.51 -12.14 8.09
C GLU A 118 -7.54 -12.44 6.58
N LEU A 119 -8.04 -11.49 5.76
CA LEU A 119 -7.98 -11.62 4.30
C LEU A 119 -6.54 -11.71 3.78
N ILE A 120 -5.65 -10.85 4.26
CA ILE A 120 -4.23 -10.86 3.87
C ILE A 120 -3.59 -12.18 4.27
N ASN A 121 -3.82 -12.64 5.51
CA ASN A 121 -3.29 -13.89 6.02
C ASN A 121 -3.77 -15.11 5.19
N ASN A 122 -5.05 -15.16 4.88
CA ASN A 122 -5.63 -16.26 4.12
C ASN A 122 -5.17 -16.26 2.67
N ILE A 123 -5.06 -15.08 2.03
CA ILE A 123 -4.50 -14.95 0.68
C ILE A 123 -3.04 -15.39 0.64
N ALA A 124 -2.24 -15.02 1.64
CA ALA A 124 -0.84 -15.41 1.72
C ALA A 124 -0.68 -16.93 1.88
N LYS A 125 -1.50 -17.57 2.74
CA LYS A 125 -1.40 -19.00 3.07
C LYS A 125 -2.07 -19.91 2.03
N ALA A 126 -3.30 -19.60 1.64
CA ALA A 126 -4.08 -20.47 0.77
C ALA A 126 -3.75 -20.29 -0.72
N HIS A 127 -3.47 -19.06 -1.14
CA HIS A 127 -3.27 -18.73 -2.55
C HIS A 127 -1.81 -18.39 -2.90
N SER A 128 -0.89 -18.44 -1.94
CA SER A 128 0.51 -18.00 -2.11
C SER A 128 0.61 -16.58 -2.74
N GLY A 129 -0.43 -15.79 -2.54
CA GLY A 129 -0.57 -14.45 -3.11
C GLY A 129 0.31 -13.44 -2.39
N LEU A 130 0.51 -12.31 -3.05
CA LEU A 130 1.15 -11.13 -2.49
C LEU A 130 0.09 -10.08 -2.20
N SER A 131 0.24 -9.39 -1.09
CA SER A 131 -0.67 -8.33 -0.68
C SER A 131 0.06 -7.00 -0.55
N VAL A 132 -0.63 -5.92 -0.83
CA VAL A 132 -0.16 -4.56 -0.52
C VAL A 132 -1.19 -3.92 0.39
N PHE A 133 -0.75 -3.50 1.55
CA PHE A 133 -1.56 -2.76 2.49
C PHE A 133 -1.22 -1.28 2.42
N ALA A 134 -2.22 -0.43 2.24
CA ALA A 134 -2.07 1.02 2.29
C ALA A 134 -2.88 1.58 3.46
N GLY A 135 -2.19 2.06 4.49
CA GLY A 135 -2.78 2.73 5.65
C GLY A 135 -2.85 4.23 5.43
N VAL A 136 -4.06 4.78 5.34
CA VAL A 136 -4.29 6.22 5.17
C VAL A 136 -5.36 6.69 6.12
N GLY A 137 -5.03 7.65 7.00
CA GLY A 137 -5.95 8.15 8.03
C GLY A 137 -6.14 7.18 9.21
N GLU A 138 -5.24 6.23 9.36
CA GLU A 138 -5.21 5.30 10.50
C GLU A 138 -4.42 5.91 11.66
N ARG A 139 -4.63 5.39 12.86
CA ARG A 139 -3.82 5.78 14.03
C ARG A 139 -2.46 5.10 13.95
N THR A 140 -1.39 5.80 14.31
CA THR A 140 -0.02 5.25 14.36
C THR A 140 0.04 3.95 15.16
N ARG A 141 -0.67 3.88 16.29
CA ARG A 141 -0.74 2.66 17.11
C ARG A 141 -1.37 1.50 16.35
N GLU A 142 -2.48 1.71 15.63
CA GLU A 142 -3.14 0.65 14.86
C GLU A 142 -2.26 0.15 13.72
N GLY A 143 -1.48 1.04 13.09
CA GLY A 143 -0.50 0.66 12.07
C GLY A 143 0.65 -0.18 12.63
N ASN A 144 1.12 0.15 13.83
CA ASN A 144 2.15 -0.62 14.52
C ASN A 144 1.63 -2.00 14.97
N ASP A 145 0.42 -2.04 15.57
CA ASP A 145 -0.21 -3.29 15.98
C ASP A 145 -0.42 -4.20 14.76
N PHE A 146 -0.86 -3.64 13.63
CA PHE A 146 -1.03 -4.36 12.36
C PHE A 146 0.27 -5.03 11.90
N TYR A 147 1.39 -4.32 11.95
CA TYR A 147 2.69 -4.88 11.57
C TYR A 147 3.10 -6.06 12.47
N HIS A 148 2.94 -5.92 13.79
CA HIS A 148 3.28 -6.99 14.73
C HIS A 148 2.38 -8.21 14.53
N GLU A 149 1.08 -8.03 14.34
CA GLU A 149 0.16 -9.13 14.07
C GLU A 149 0.47 -9.85 12.75
N MET A 150 0.91 -9.11 11.71
CA MET A 150 1.38 -9.73 10.46
C MET A 150 2.67 -10.52 10.65
N ALA A 151 3.56 -10.09 11.54
CA ALA A 151 4.76 -10.82 11.90
C ALA A 151 4.44 -12.09 12.70
N ASP A 152 3.57 -12.00 13.71
CA ASP A 152 3.14 -13.12 14.55
C ASP A 152 2.39 -14.19 13.74
N SER A 153 1.60 -13.77 12.75
CA SER A 153 0.89 -14.70 11.84
C SER A 153 1.80 -15.37 10.80
N GLY A 154 3.06 -14.91 10.69
CA GLY A 154 4.04 -15.42 9.73
C GLY A 154 3.88 -14.92 8.29
N VAL A 155 3.02 -13.92 8.05
CA VAL A 155 2.88 -13.24 6.75
C VAL A 155 4.08 -12.33 6.49
N VAL A 156 4.61 -11.70 7.53
CA VAL A 156 5.89 -10.99 7.53
C VAL A 156 6.94 -11.87 8.19
N ASN A 157 7.98 -12.22 7.46
CA ASN A 157 9.11 -12.95 8.01
C ASN A 157 10.19 -11.96 8.45
N LEU A 158 10.37 -11.80 9.77
CA LEU A 158 11.32 -10.84 10.32
C LEU A 158 12.80 -11.24 10.14
N GLU A 159 13.08 -12.54 9.97
CA GLU A 159 14.43 -13.05 9.75
C GLU A 159 14.83 -12.94 8.28
N LYS A 160 13.88 -13.21 7.38
CA LYS A 160 14.11 -13.20 5.94
C LYS A 160 12.97 -12.46 5.21
N LEU A 161 13.11 -11.15 5.11
CA LEU A 161 12.07 -10.26 4.55
C LEU A 161 11.61 -10.66 3.14
N SER A 162 12.50 -11.22 2.32
CA SER A 162 12.17 -11.68 0.97
C SER A 162 11.11 -12.79 0.92
N ASP A 163 10.91 -13.51 2.01
CA ASP A 163 9.91 -14.57 2.11
C ASP A 163 8.55 -14.05 2.61
N SER A 164 8.49 -12.77 2.97
CA SER A 164 7.26 -12.09 3.35
C SER A 164 6.28 -11.99 2.18
N LYS A 165 4.98 -11.91 2.50
CA LYS A 165 3.90 -11.91 1.50
C LYS A 165 3.13 -10.59 1.45
N VAL A 166 3.54 -9.58 2.21
CA VAL A 166 2.89 -8.28 2.27
C VAL A 166 3.91 -7.15 2.20
N ALA A 167 3.57 -6.09 1.47
CA ALA A 167 4.24 -4.80 1.52
C ALA A 167 3.30 -3.77 2.13
N MET A 168 3.81 -2.87 2.95
CA MET A 168 3.00 -1.88 3.65
C MET A 168 3.42 -0.48 3.28
N VAL A 169 2.43 0.36 2.97
CA VAL A 169 2.62 1.78 2.68
C VAL A 169 1.78 2.57 3.66
N TYR A 170 2.42 3.37 4.50
CA TYR A 170 1.74 4.21 5.46
C TYR A 170 1.76 5.66 4.98
N GLY A 171 0.55 6.18 4.74
CA GLY A 171 0.34 7.57 4.39
C GLY A 171 0.21 8.44 5.63
N GLN A 172 -0.91 9.19 5.71
CA GLN A 172 -1.20 10.01 6.88
C GLN A 172 -1.53 9.10 8.08
N MET A 173 -0.63 9.04 9.04
CA MET A 173 -0.79 8.36 10.33
C MET A 173 -0.89 9.42 11.42
N ASN A 174 -1.88 9.33 12.30
CA ASN A 174 -2.17 10.30 13.37
C ASN A 174 -1.83 9.71 14.74
#